data_333a49033691fd5acdb588cd1b3e3acb
#
_entry.id   333a49033691fd5acdb588cd1b3e3acb
#
_cell.length_a   1.000
_cell.length_b   1.000
_cell.length_c   1.000
_cell.angle_alpha   90.00
_cell.angle_beta   90.00
_cell.angle_gamma   90.00
#
_symmetry.space_group_name_H-M   'P 1'
#
loop_
_entity.id
_entity.type
_entity.pdbx_description
1 polymer ?
#
loop_
_entity_poly.entity_id
_entity_poly.type
_entity_poly.pdbx_seq_one_letter_code
_entity_poly.pdbx_strand_id
1 'polypeptide(L)'
;AENLQNIKDELRRRGYDTPLVADIHFTPNAAEIAARIVEKVRVNPGNYVDKKKFEQLEYTDAEYAEEIERIRERFTPLVRICKEYGTAMRIGTNHGSLSDRIMSRYGDTANGMVESAMEFLRIARSEDYHNIVLSMKSSNPQVMVQAYRLLINHMMNEFGECYPLHLGVTEAGDGEDGRIKSAVGIGTLLEDGIGDTVRVSLTEDPELEIPVCKDLVNRYTNSEALNSQLSTLNPQLTIPYDPFNYQRRKTIEVSNIGAKHVPVVVADLSKIEKIKPADLEP
;
A
#
# COMPACT_ATOMS: atom_id res chain seq x y z
N ALA A 1 6.36 -23.62 -5.71
CA ALA A 1 6.47 -23.35 -7.16
C ALA A 1 5.98 -24.55 -8.01
N GLU A 2 6.26 -25.80 -7.62
CA GLU A 2 5.93 -27.01 -8.42
C GLU A 2 4.44 -27.15 -8.76
N ASN A 3 3.55 -26.79 -7.85
CA ASN A 3 2.11 -26.88 -8.08
C ASN A 3 1.51 -25.67 -8.83
N LEU A 4 2.27 -24.62 -9.07
CA LEU A 4 1.73 -23.39 -9.67
C LEU A 4 1.28 -23.61 -11.11
N GLN A 5 2.05 -24.40 -11.89
CA GLN A 5 1.66 -24.79 -13.24
C GLN A 5 0.38 -25.63 -13.22
N ASN A 6 0.32 -26.62 -12.32
CA ASN A 6 -0.87 -27.50 -12.18
C ASN A 6 -2.13 -26.69 -11.83
N ILE A 7 -2.01 -25.68 -10.95
CA ILE A 7 -3.12 -24.79 -10.59
C ILE A 7 -3.58 -24.01 -11.82
N LYS A 8 -2.65 -23.42 -12.57
CA LYS A 8 -2.96 -22.66 -13.78
C LYS A 8 -3.66 -23.55 -14.82
N ASP A 9 -3.11 -24.71 -15.10
CA ASP A 9 -3.64 -25.66 -16.08
C ASP A 9 -5.05 -26.13 -15.69
N GLU A 10 -5.28 -26.42 -14.41
CA GLU A 10 -6.61 -26.85 -13.92
C GLU A 10 -7.63 -25.72 -13.99
N LEU A 11 -7.25 -24.48 -13.69
CA LEU A 11 -8.16 -23.32 -13.87
C LEU A 11 -8.53 -23.15 -15.34
N ARG A 12 -7.56 -23.22 -16.27
CA ARG A 12 -7.82 -23.11 -17.71
C ARG A 12 -8.69 -24.25 -18.20
N ARG A 13 -8.44 -25.48 -17.72
CA ARG A 13 -9.28 -26.66 -18.06
C ARG A 13 -10.74 -26.50 -17.60
N ARG A 14 -10.97 -25.78 -16.49
CA ARG A 14 -12.33 -25.44 -16.00
C ARG A 14 -12.95 -24.22 -16.68
N GLY A 15 -12.25 -23.58 -17.62
CA GLY A 15 -12.75 -22.40 -18.34
C GLY A 15 -12.56 -21.07 -17.60
N TYR A 16 -11.70 -21.03 -16.58
CA TYR A 16 -11.37 -19.79 -15.88
C TYR A 16 -10.16 -19.12 -16.51
N ASP A 17 -10.33 -17.90 -17.03
CA ASP A 17 -9.24 -17.11 -17.64
C ASP A 17 -8.69 -16.03 -16.72
N THR A 18 -9.10 -16.01 -15.45
CA THR A 18 -8.64 -15.03 -14.46
C THR A 18 -7.11 -15.07 -14.33
N PRO A 19 -6.43 -13.91 -14.46
CA PRO A 19 -4.98 -13.82 -14.28
C PRO A 19 -4.55 -14.21 -12.88
N LEU A 20 -3.48 -14.98 -12.78
CA LEU A 20 -2.89 -15.40 -11.51
C LEU A 20 -1.79 -14.44 -11.07
N VAL A 21 -1.74 -14.16 -9.79
CA VAL A 21 -0.69 -13.36 -9.17
C VAL A 21 0.03 -14.22 -8.13
N ALA A 22 1.33 -14.47 -8.33
CA ALA A 22 2.16 -15.12 -7.33
C ALA A 22 2.74 -14.08 -6.36
N ASP A 23 2.38 -14.19 -5.09
CA ASP A 23 2.86 -13.31 -4.02
C ASP A 23 4.09 -13.94 -3.34
N ILE A 24 5.27 -13.46 -3.71
CA ILE A 24 6.55 -14.05 -3.28
C ILE A 24 7.21 -13.13 -2.24
N HIS A 25 7.31 -13.64 -1.00
CA HIS A 25 7.84 -12.83 0.11
C HIS A 25 9.36 -12.96 0.31
N PHE A 26 9.92 -14.19 0.32
CA PHE A 26 11.25 -14.41 0.87
C PHE A 26 12.22 -15.17 -0.06
N THR A 27 11.76 -15.64 -1.21
CA THR A 27 12.52 -16.59 -2.00
C THR A 27 12.67 -16.13 -3.46
N PRO A 28 13.75 -15.39 -3.81
CA PRO A 28 13.96 -14.90 -5.17
C PRO A 28 13.81 -16.00 -6.26
N ASN A 29 14.37 -17.19 -6.04
CA ASN A 29 14.25 -18.30 -6.99
C ASN A 29 12.78 -18.71 -7.23
N ALA A 30 11.93 -18.65 -6.21
CA ALA A 30 10.50 -18.94 -6.40
C ALA A 30 9.82 -17.87 -7.27
N ALA A 31 10.24 -16.60 -7.17
CA ALA A 31 9.75 -15.53 -8.03
C ALA A 31 10.15 -15.75 -9.48
N GLU A 32 11.40 -16.18 -9.74
CA GLU A 32 11.91 -16.48 -11.08
C GLU A 32 11.17 -17.66 -11.74
N ILE A 33 10.83 -18.70 -10.98
CA ILE A 33 10.02 -19.81 -11.47
C ILE A 33 8.58 -19.35 -11.72
N ALA A 34 7.99 -18.63 -10.78
CA ALA A 34 6.61 -18.15 -10.89
C ALA A 34 6.45 -17.21 -12.10
N ALA A 35 7.43 -16.35 -12.35
CA ALA A 35 7.39 -15.38 -13.45
C ALA A 35 7.29 -16.02 -14.85
N ARG A 36 7.70 -17.29 -14.99
CA ARG A 36 7.53 -18.06 -16.24
C ARG A 36 6.16 -18.70 -16.39
N ILE A 37 5.34 -18.66 -15.34
CA ILE A 37 4.07 -19.41 -15.27
C ILE A 37 2.87 -18.48 -15.20
N VAL A 38 2.91 -17.49 -14.30
CA VAL A 38 1.75 -16.63 -13.98
C VAL A 38 1.80 -15.31 -14.72
N GLU A 39 0.68 -14.60 -14.73
CA GLU A 39 0.54 -13.32 -15.40
C GLU A 39 1.18 -12.17 -14.60
N LYS A 40 1.33 -12.33 -13.29
CA LYS A 40 1.98 -11.33 -12.44
C LYS A 40 2.70 -11.96 -11.24
N VAL A 41 3.87 -11.45 -10.92
CA VAL A 41 4.58 -11.76 -9.66
C VAL A 41 4.61 -10.54 -8.76
N ARG A 42 4.50 -10.74 -7.45
CA ARG A 42 4.76 -9.68 -6.47
C ARG A 42 6.04 -9.99 -5.71
N VAL A 43 6.86 -8.97 -5.57
CA VAL A 43 8.04 -8.99 -4.69
C VAL A 43 7.91 -7.91 -3.62
N ASN A 44 8.47 -8.17 -2.44
CA ASN A 44 8.54 -7.20 -1.36
C ASN A 44 10.00 -6.74 -1.21
N PRO A 45 10.32 -5.47 -1.53
CA PRO A 45 11.67 -4.95 -1.44
C PRO A 45 12.39 -5.26 -0.14
N GLY A 46 11.72 -5.09 1.00
CA GLY A 46 12.30 -5.31 2.31
C GLY A 46 12.60 -6.77 2.68
N ASN A 47 12.12 -7.74 1.87
CA ASN A 47 12.29 -9.18 2.12
C ASN A 47 12.91 -9.93 0.95
N TYR A 48 13.10 -9.30 -0.21
CA TYR A 48 13.55 -9.98 -1.43
C TYR A 48 15.05 -10.29 -1.40
N VAL A 49 15.87 -9.26 -1.21
CA VAL A 49 17.33 -9.38 -1.07
C VAL A 49 17.77 -8.85 0.28
N ASP A 50 17.28 -7.67 0.62
CA ASP A 50 17.41 -7.10 1.94
C ASP A 50 16.61 -7.90 2.97
N LYS A 51 17.07 -7.87 4.20
CA LYS A 51 16.35 -8.47 5.34
C LYS A 51 16.42 -7.56 6.53
N LYS A 52 15.35 -7.53 7.30
CA LYS A 52 15.33 -6.94 8.62
C LYS A 52 16.02 -7.92 9.57
N LYS A 53 17.27 -7.66 9.89
CA LYS A 53 18.08 -8.52 10.77
C LYS A 53 18.21 -7.97 12.17
N PHE A 54 17.92 -6.68 12.37
CA PHE A 54 18.15 -5.94 13.61
C PHE A 54 19.61 -5.93 14.09
N GLU A 55 20.56 -6.16 13.16
CA GLU A 55 21.98 -6.34 13.47
C GLU A 55 22.83 -5.11 13.18
N GLN A 56 22.46 -4.32 12.16
CA GLN A 56 23.19 -3.13 11.74
C GLN A 56 22.29 -1.91 11.81
N LEU A 57 22.64 -0.93 12.64
CA LEU A 57 21.84 0.27 12.89
C LEU A 57 22.27 1.46 12.04
N GLU A 58 23.50 1.45 11.52
CA GLU A 58 24.04 2.55 10.71
C GLU A 58 24.72 2.00 9.45
N TYR A 59 24.53 2.70 8.34
CA TYR A 59 25.15 2.42 7.06
C TYR A 59 25.86 3.70 6.57
N THR A 60 27.12 3.60 6.24
CA THR A 60 27.84 4.64 5.49
C THR A 60 27.29 4.72 4.06
N ASP A 61 27.56 5.83 3.37
CA ASP A 61 27.14 5.97 1.97
C ASP A 61 27.75 4.91 1.05
N ALA A 62 28.99 4.49 1.33
CA ALA A 62 29.66 3.43 0.58
C ALA A 62 28.97 2.07 0.80
N GLU A 63 28.73 1.68 2.05
CA GLU A 63 28.01 0.44 2.39
C GLU A 63 26.60 0.42 1.81
N TYR A 64 25.92 1.57 1.85
CA TYR A 64 24.59 1.70 1.25
C TYR A 64 24.62 1.46 -0.27
N ALA A 65 25.61 2.03 -0.96
CA ALA A 65 25.79 1.85 -2.40
C ALA A 65 26.14 0.40 -2.77
N GLU A 66 26.99 -0.27 -1.99
CA GLU A 66 27.30 -1.70 -2.17
C GLU A 66 26.06 -2.58 -2.02
N GLU A 67 25.19 -2.28 -1.04
CA GLU A 67 23.94 -3.01 -0.87
C GLU A 67 22.98 -2.79 -2.03
N ILE A 68 22.90 -1.57 -2.60
CA ILE A 68 22.11 -1.31 -3.81
C ILE A 68 22.62 -2.15 -4.99
N GLU A 69 23.94 -2.26 -5.17
CA GLU A 69 24.49 -3.08 -6.24
C GLU A 69 24.20 -4.58 -6.03
N ARG A 70 24.29 -5.07 -4.81
CA ARG A 70 23.90 -6.44 -4.45
C ARG A 70 22.42 -6.70 -4.75
N ILE A 71 21.54 -5.72 -4.48
CA ILE A 71 20.13 -5.81 -4.83
C ILE A 71 19.98 -5.86 -6.36
N ARG A 72 20.68 -5.00 -7.09
CA ARG A 72 20.67 -4.96 -8.56
C ARG A 72 21.05 -6.32 -9.14
N GLU A 73 22.17 -6.88 -8.72
CA GLU A 73 22.64 -8.20 -9.19
C GLU A 73 21.61 -9.31 -8.98
N ARG A 74 20.92 -9.28 -7.84
CA ARG A 74 19.95 -10.32 -7.49
C ARG A 74 18.57 -10.11 -8.08
N PHE A 75 18.17 -8.87 -8.33
CA PHE A 75 16.85 -8.52 -8.85
C PHE A 75 16.78 -8.51 -10.38
N THR A 76 17.86 -8.11 -11.05
CA THR A 76 17.94 -8.06 -12.53
C THR A 76 17.54 -9.37 -13.22
N PRO A 77 17.94 -10.58 -12.76
CA PRO A 77 17.50 -11.82 -13.38
C PRO A 77 15.97 -11.97 -13.41
N LEU A 78 15.28 -11.64 -12.33
CA LEU A 78 13.81 -11.66 -12.30
C LEU A 78 13.20 -10.65 -13.28
N VAL A 79 13.74 -9.42 -13.33
CA VAL A 79 13.28 -8.37 -14.26
C VAL A 79 13.37 -8.86 -15.71
N ARG A 80 14.49 -9.48 -16.09
CA ARG A 80 14.71 -10.03 -17.45
C ARG A 80 13.76 -11.16 -17.77
N ILE A 81 13.51 -12.07 -16.83
CA ILE A 81 12.51 -13.13 -16.99
C ILE A 81 11.12 -12.54 -17.18
N CYS A 82 10.72 -11.59 -16.36
CA CYS A 82 9.43 -10.91 -16.51
C CYS A 82 9.30 -10.21 -17.88
N LYS A 83 10.37 -9.59 -18.37
CA LYS A 83 10.42 -8.98 -19.71
C LYS A 83 10.28 -10.02 -20.81
N GLU A 84 11.00 -11.14 -20.72
CA GLU A 84 10.99 -12.24 -21.68
C GLU A 84 9.60 -12.90 -21.79
N TYR A 85 8.95 -13.15 -20.65
CA TYR A 85 7.67 -13.86 -20.60
C TYR A 85 6.45 -12.93 -20.63
N GLY A 86 6.64 -11.60 -20.67
CA GLY A 86 5.54 -10.63 -20.64
C GLY A 86 4.82 -10.56 -19.28
N THR A 87 5.43 -11.10 -18.24
CA THR A 87 4.85 -11.16 -16.89
C THR A 87 4.91 -9.81 -16.24
N ALA A 88 3.79 -9.33 -15.68
CA ALA A 88 3.78 -8.10 -14.90
C ALA A 88 4.46 -8.29 -13.54
N MET A 89 4.99 -7.21 -12.98
CA MET A 89 5.59 -7.22 -11.66
C MET A 89 4.91 -6.22 -10.73
N ARG A 90 4.57 -6.64 -9.51
CA ARG A 90 4.21 -5.71 -8.46
C ARG A 90 5.36 -5.55 -7.47
N ILE A 91 5.92 -4.35 -7.39
CA ILE A 91 6.83 -3.94 -6.34
C ILE A 91 5.96 -3.52 -5.15
N GLY A 92 5.89 -4.40 -4.15
CA GLY A 92 4.90 -4.30 -3.08
C GLY A 92 5.56 -4.10 -1.72
N THR A 93 5.75 -2.83 -1.33
CA THR A 93 6.31 -2.46 -0.04
C THR A 93 5.26 -2.57 1.07
N ASN A 94 5.64 -3.17 2.19
CA ASN A 94 4.90 -3.16 3.44
C ASN A 94 5.68 -2.40 4.50
N HIS A 95 5.02 -1.51 5.23
CA HIS A 95 5.62 -0.70 6.29
C HIS A 95 6.34 -1.56 7.34
N GLY A 96 5.71 -2.62 7.83
CA GLY A 96 6.29 -3.51 8.85
C GLY A 96 7.49 -4.35 8.39
N SER A 97 7.86 -4.32 7.11
CA SER A 97 8.95 -5.12 6.55
C SER A 97 10.03 -4.28 5.85
N LEU A 98 10.20 -3.02 6.22
CA LEU A 98 11.31 -2.21 5.73
C LEU A 98 12.64 -2.81 6.19
N SER A 99 13.65 -2.83 5.31
CA SER A 99 14.99 -3.34 5.64
C SER A 99 15.72 -2.43 6.62
N ASP A 100 16.71 -2.99 7.35
CA ASP A 100 17.53 -2.24 8.29
C ASP A 100 18.23 -1.05 7.62
N ARG A 101 18.65 -1.22 6.36
CA ARG A 101 19.28 -0.18 5.56
C ARG A 101 18.34 1.01 5.29
N ILE A 102 17.10 0.73 4.92
CA ILE A 102 16.07 1.77 4.73
C ILE A 102 15.73 2.42 6.07
N MET A 103 15.57 1.63 7.12
CA MET A 103 15.29 2.13 8.47
C MET A 103 16.39 3.04 8.99
N SER A 104 17.66 2.68 8.75
CA SER A 104 18.82 3.48 9.14
C SER A 104 18.85 4.86 8.45
N ARG A 105 18.56 4.92 7.16
CA ARG A 105 18.69 6.15 6.36
C ARG A 105 17.44 7.04 6.37
N TYR A 106 16.27 6.44 6.31
CA TYR A 106 14.98 7.15 6.13
C TYR A 106 14.03 6.99 7.32
N GLY A 107 14.38 6.12 8.27
CA GLY A 107 13.53 5.83 9.42
C GLY A 107 12.29 5.01 9.08
N ASP A 108 11.47 4.79 10.11
CA ASP A 108 10.16 4.13 10.00
C ASP A 108 9.10 5.13 9.52
N THR A 109 9.21 5.56 8.28
CA THR A 109 8.45 6.69 7.72
C THR A 109 7.84 6.35 6.36
N ALA A 110 6.89 7.16 5.92
CA ALA A 110 6.36 7.08 4.56
C ALA A 110 7.45 7.27 3.50
N ASN A 111 8.46 8.12 3.77
CA ASN A 111 9.59 8.31 2.87
C ASN A 111 10.45 7.04 2.77
N GLY A 112 10.68 6.33 3.87
CA GLY A 112 11.35 5.04 3.87
C GLY A 112 10.61 4.00 3.04
N MET A 113 9.27 3.97 3.13
CA MET A 113 8.45 3.11 2.26
C MET A 113 8.64 3.44 0.78
N VAL A 114 8.60 4.73 0.45
CA VAL A 114 8.74 5.21 -0.94
C VAL A 114 10.11 4.87 -1.50
N GLU A 115 11.20 5.20 -0.81
CA GLU A 115 12.55 4.92 -1.28
C GLU A 115 12.80 3.41 -1.43
N SER A 116 12.28 2.60 -0.52
CA SER A 116 12.34 1.13 -0.65
C SER A 116 11.76 0.63 -1.98
N ALA A 117 10.68 1.24 -2.48
CA ALA A 117 10.09 0.88 -3.77
C ALA A 117 10.83 1.53 -4.95
N MET A 118 11.24 2.81 -4.80
CA MET A 118 11.91 3.57 -5.85
C MET A 118 13.26 2.96 -6.25
N GLU A 119 14.01 2.40 -5.32
CA GLU A 119 15.26 1.69 -5.61
C GLU A 119 15.02 0.50 -6.56
N PHE A 120 14.01 -0.32 -6.30
CA PHE A 120 13.65 -1.43 -7.17
C PHE A 120 13.09 -0.94 -8.51
N LEU A 121 12.30 0.12 -8.50
CA LEU A 121 11.78 0.74 -9.72
C LEU A 121 12.91 1.29 -10.62
N ARG A 122 13.92 1.96 -10.05
CA ARG A 122 15.09 2.45 -10.79
C ARG A 122 15.86 1.30 -11.46
N ILE A 123 16.02 0.17 -10.75
CA ILE A 123 16.67 -1.02 -11.31
C ILE A 123 15.84 -1.59 -12.47
N ALA A 124 14.54 -1.76 -12.30
CA ALA A 124 13.66 -2.27 -13.35
C ALA A 124 13.66 -1.37 -14.60
N ARG A 125 13.60 -0.05 -14.41
CA ARG A 125 13.71 0.94 -15.51
C ARG A 125 15.06 0.89 -16.21
N SER A 126 16.16 0.65 -15.49
CA SER A 126 17.49 0.52 -16.11
C SER A 126 17.61 -0.69 -17.05
N GLU A 127 16.74 -1.69 -16.89
CA GLU A 127 16.58 -2.85 -17.77
C GLU A 127 15.50 -2.63 -18.87
N ASP A 128 15.00 -1.38 -19.01
CA ASP A 128 13.90 -1.05 -19.92
C ASP A 128 12.68 -1.97 -19.71
N TYR A 129 12.28 -2.13 -18.45
CA TYR A 129 11.11 -2.92 -18.05
C TYR A 129 10.09 -2.03 -17.35
N HIS A 130 8.88 -1.93 -17.94
CA HIS A 130 7.84 -1.00 -17.53
C HIS A 130 6.50 -1.67 -17.17
N ASN A 131 6.39 -2.99 -17.27
CA ASN A 131 5.16 -3.70 -16.88
C ASN A 131 5.06 -3.86 -15.35
N ILE A 132 4.96 -2.73 -14.66
CA ILE A 132 5.11 -2.60 -13.22
C ILE A 132 3.84 -2.02 -12.60
N VAL A 133 3.48 -2.55 -11.43
CA VAL A 133 2.47 -2.01 -10.50
C VAL A 133 3.17 -1.76 -9.15
N LEU A 134 2.81 -0.70 -8.45
CA LEU A 134 3.37 -0.38 -7.13
C LEU A 134 2.33 -0.49 -6.03
N SER A 135 2.76 -0.83 -4.83
CA SER A 135 1.88 -0.77 -3.65
C SER A 135 2.65 -0.40 -2.38
N MET A 136 2.03 0.49 -1.57
CA MET A 136 2.53 1.02 -0.30
C MET A 136 1.58 0.63 0.82
N LYS A 137 1.69 -0.59 1.33
CA LYS A 137 0.76 -1.10 2.35
C LYS A 137 1.25 -0.80 3.77
N SER A 138 0.33 -0.35 4.61
CA SER A 138 0.54 -0.15 6.04
C SER A 138 -0.71 -0.57 6.79
N SER A 139 -0.56 -0.97 8.04
CA SER A 139 -1.68 -1.18 8.99
C SER A 139 -2.26 0.15 9.50
N ASN A 140 -1.47 1.24 9.39
CA ASN A 140 -1.94 2.59 9.67
C ASN A 140 -2.42 3.26 8.37
N PRO A 141 -3.73 3.55 8.22
CA PRO A 141 -4.27 4.17 7.02
C PRO A 141 -3.67 5.54 6.71
N GLN A 142 -3.31 6.34 7.70
CA GLN A 142 -2.70 7.66 7.49
C GLN A 142 -1.31 7.54 6.87
N VAL A 143 -0.47 6.64 7.40
CA VAL A 143 0.85 6.33 6.83
C VAL A 143 0.73 5.82 5.40
N MET A 144 -0.23 4.92 5.16
CA MET A 144 -0.51 4.39 3.84
C MET A 144 -0.86 5.52 2.84
N VAL A 145 -1.83 6.37 3.18
CA VAL A 145 -2.26 7.48 2.31
C VAL A 145 -1.09 8.42 2.01
N GLN A 146 -0.31 8.78 3.01
CA GLN A 146 0.86 9.64 2.83
C GLN A 146 1.91 8.97 1.92
N ALA A 147 2.19 7.69 2.11
CA ALA A 147 3.17 6.97 1.30
C ALA A 147 2.77 6.93 -0.18
N TYR A 148 1.50 6.69 -0.52
CA TYR A 148 1.05 6.73 -1.91
C TYR A 148 1.15 8.12 -2.53
N ARG A 149 0.72 9.16 -1.83
CA ARG A 149 0.83 10.55 -2.30
C ARG A 149 2.29 10.94 -2.54
N LEU A 150 3.17 10.58 -1.61
CA LEU A 150 4.60 10.84 -1.71
C LEU A 150 5.24 10.05 -2.85
N LEU A 151 4.85 8.78 -3.05
CA LEU A 151 5.33 7.96 -4.16
C LEU A 151 5.02 8.59 -5.52
N ILE A 152 3.79 9.10 -5.71
CA ILE A 152 3.41 9.81 -6.94
C ILE A 152 4.32 11.01 -7.16
N ASN A 153 4.55 11.82 -6.14
CA ASN A 153 5.44 12.98 -6.24
C ASN A 153 6.86 12.57 -6.64
N HIS A 154 7.41 11.51 -6.04
CA HIS A 154 8.73 11.00 -6.40
C HIS A 154 8.79 10.51 -7.84
N MET A 155 7.83 9.71 -8.29
CA MET A 155 7.76 9.23 -9.67
C MET A 155 7.65 10.38 -10.67
N MET A 156 6.76 11.35 -10.41
CA MET A 156 6.59 12.51 -11.29
C MET A 156 7.84 13.38 -11.36
N ASN A 157 8.48 13.63 -10.22
CA ASN A 157 9.69 14.46 -10.18
C ASN A 157 10.90 13.78 -10.84
N GLU A 158 11.04 12.46 -10.69
CA GLU A 158 12.20 11.73 -11.17
C GLU A 158 12.03 11.23 -12.61
N PHE A 159 10.82 10.80 -12.98
CA PHE A 159 10.56 10.13 -14.25
C PHE A 159 9.60 10.90 -15.17
N GLY A 160 8.85 11.87 -14.66
CA GLY A 160 7.79 12.57 -15.39
C GLY A 160 6.54 11.72 -15.67
N GLU A 161 6.44 10.53 -15.08
CA GLU A 161 5.33 9.58 -15.27
C GLU A 161 5.06 8.78 -14.01
N CYS A 162 3.84 8.26 -13.87
CA CYS A 162 3.42 7.39 -12.78
C CYS A 162 3.09 5.98 -13.28
N TYR A 163 3.47 4.99 -12.48
CA TYR A 163 3.05 3.59 -12.67
C TYR A 163 1.73 3.31 -11.95
N PRO A 164 0.93 2.34 -12.44
CA PRO A 164 -0.29 1.92 -11.77
C PRO A 164 -0.09 1.55 -10.30
N LEU A 165 -1.08 1.88 -9.48
CA LEU A 165 -1.05 1.71 -8.04
C LEU A 165 -2.08 0.68 -7.56
N HIS A 166 -1.61 -0.26 -6.74
CA HIS A 166 -2.45 -1.25 -6.08
C HIS A 166 -2.67 -0.88 -4.62
N LEU A 167 -3.87 -0.41 -4.29
CA LEU A 167 -4.21 0.06 -2.95
C LEU A 167 -4.56 -1.08 -1.99
N GLY A 168 -4.24 -0.92 -0.73
CA GLY A 168 -4.67 -1.84 0.32
C GLY A 168 -4.09 -1.51 1.68
N VAL A 169 -4.91 -1.62 2.72
CA VAL A 169 -4.46 -1.63 4.11
C VAL A 169 -4.06 -3.07 4.45
N THR A 170 -2.91 -3.26 5.09
CA THR A 170 -2.49 -4.57 5.59
C THR A 170 -2.84 -4.70 7.06
N GLU A 171 -3.13 -5.94 7.51
CA GLU A 171 -3.49 -6.18 8.91
C GLU A 171 -4.60 -5.24 9.41
N ALA A 172 -5.63 -5.07 8.59
CA ALA A 172 -6.68 -4.08 8.85
C ALA A 172 -7.53 -4.44 10.06
N GLY A 173 -7.54 -5.70 10.46
CA GLY A 173 -8.33 -6.21 11.59
C GLY A 173 -9.45 -7.14 11.14
N ASP A 174 -10.25 -7.53 12.10
CA ASP A 174 -11.33 -8.48 11.92
C ASP A 174 -12.65 -7.78 11.56
N GLY A 175 -13.50 -8.47 10.82
CA GLY A 175 -14.90 -8.10 10.59
C GLY A 175 -15.09 -6.64 10.17
N GLU A 176 -15.83 -5.89 10.97
CA GLU A 176 -16.19 -4.50 10.72
C GLU A 176 -14.99 -3.55 10.76
N ASP A 177 -14.05 -3.76 11.70
CA ASP A 177 -12.84 -2.94 11.82
C ASP A 177 -11.98 -3.00 10.56
N GLY A 178 -11.81 -4.19 10.00
CA GLY A 178 -11.09 -4.38 8.75
C GLY A 178 -11.74 -3.66 7.57
N ARG A 179 -13.08 -3.67 7.51
CA ARG A 179 -13.86 -2.95 6.50
C ARG A 179 -13.71 -1.43 6.65
N ILE A 180 -13.85 -0.92 7.88
CA ILE A 180 -13.74 0.52 8.17
C ILE A 180 -12.34 1.02 7.85
N LYS A 181 -11.28 0.36 8.33
CA LYS A 181 -9.89 0.77 8.04
C LYS A 181 -9.58 0.73 6.54
N SER A 182 -10.06 -0.31 5.85
CA SER A 182 -9.90 -0.40 4.40
C SER A 182 -10.64 0.72 3.68
N ALA A 183 -11.87 1.02 4.08
CA ALA A 183 -12.66 2.12 3.53
C ALA A 183 -11.99 3.47 3.77
N VAL A 184 -11.45 3.72 4.96
CA VAL A 184 -10.73 4.97 5.27
C VAL A 184 -9.46 5.09 4.42
N GLY A 185 -8.59 4.07 4.42
CA GLY A 185 -7.32 4.14 3.71
C GLY A 185 -7.47 4.16 2.19
N ILE A 186 -8.20 3.19 1.64
CA ILE A 186 -8.42 3.08 0.19
C ILE A 186 -9.34 4.21 -0.30
N GLY A 187 -10.45 4.47 0.41
CA GLY A 187 -11.41 5.49 0.04
C GLY A 187 -10.79 6.90 -0.04
N THR A 188 -9.94 7.27 0.92
CA THR A 188 -9.23 8.56 0.87
C THR A 188 -8.41 8.70 -0.42
N LEU A 189 -7.71 7.66 -0.85
CA LEU A 189 -6.92 7.70 -2.07
C LEU A 189 -7.80 7.72 -3.33
N LEU A 190 -8.91 6.97 -3.34
CA LEU A 190 -9.87 7.01 -4.43
C LEU A 190 -10.56 8.39 -4.56
N GLU A 191 -10.81 9.10 -3.43
CA GLU A 191 -11.28 10.50 -3.46
C GLU A 191 -10.25 11.44 -4.09
N ASP A 192 -8.96 11.14 -3.93
CA ASP A 192 -7.87 11.88 -4.59
C ASP A 192 -7.71 11.49 -6.08
N GLY A 193 -8.48 10.55 -6.60
CA GLY A 193 -8.31 9.98 -7.95
C GLY A 193 -7.10 9.05 -8.07
N ILE A 194 -6.61 8.52 -6.96
CA ILE A 194 -5.43 7.64 -6.88
C ILE A 194 -5.88 6.20 -6.71
N GLY A 195 -5.40 5.31 -7.58
CA GLY A 195 -5.56 3.86 -7.46
C GLY A 195 -6.16 3.21 -8.69
N ASP A 196 -5.55 2.13 -9.13
CA ASP A 196 -5.92 1.36 -10.33
C ASP A 196 -6.49 -0.01 -9.97
N THR A 197 -6.04 -0.58 -8.86
CA THR A 197 -6.58 -1.82 -8.29
C THR A 197 -6.63 -1.74 -6.77
N VAL A 198 -7.54 -2.48 -6.15
CA VAL A 198 -7.71 -2.48 -4.70
C VAL A 198 -7.71 -3.91 -4.14
N ARG A 199 -7.28 -4.05 -2.89
CA ARG A 199 -7.48 -5.24 -2.07
C ARG A 199 -7.83 -4.82 -0.66
N VAL A 200 -8.93 -5.33 -0.14
CA VAL A 200 -9.19 -5.33 1.31
C VAL A 200 -8.51 -6.57 1.93
N SER A 201 -8.21 -6.53 3.21
CA SER A 201 -7.63 -7.63 3.95
C SER A 201 -8.47 -7.85 5.19
N LEU A 202 -9.26 -8.89 5.18
CA LEU A 202 -10.15 -9.29 6.25
C LEU A 202 -9.65 -10.60 6.87
N THR A 203 -9.99 -10.84 8.12
CA THR A 203 -9.75 -12.11 8.81
C THR A 203 -10.94 -13.07 8.56
N GLU A 204 -11.38 -13.13 7.32
CA GLU A 204 -12.53 -13.90 6.86
C GLU A 204 -12.13 -14.74 5.64
N ASP A 205 -13.04 -15.58 5.15
CA ASP A 205 -12.82 -16.34 3.92
C ASP A 205 -12.57 -15.39 2.73
N PRO A 206 -11.58 -15.66 1.88
CA PRO A 206 -11.13 -14.71 0.83
C PRO A 206 -12.22 -14.24 -0.13
N GLU A 207 -13.22 -15.09 -0.40
CA GLU A 207 -14.35 -14.72 -1.27
C GLU A 207 -15.21 -13.58 -0.70
N LEU A 208 -15.20 -13.38 0.62
CA LEU A 208 -15.93 -12.29 1.29
C LEU A 208 -15.23 -10.93 1.10
N GLU A 209 -13.98 -10.90 0.72
CA GLU A 209 -13.26 -9.67 0.35
C GLU A 209 -13.80 -9.05 -0.95
N ILE A 210 -14.29 -9.87 -1.88
CA ILE A 210 -14.72 -9.42 -3.22
C ILE A 210 -15.92 -8.46 -3.17
N PRO A 211 -17.01 -8.75 -2.46
CA PRO A 211 -18.14 -7.80 -2.32
C PRO A 211 -17.69 -6.47 -1.71
N VAL A 212 -16.88 -6.50 -0.65
CA VAL A 212 -16.39 -5.30 0.04
C VAL A 212 -15.52 -4.44 -0.89
N CYS A 213 -14.66 -5.05 -1.69
CA CYS A 213 -13.88 -4.34 -2.70
C CYS A 213 -14.80 -3.69 -3.76
N LYS A 214 -15.80 -4.42 -4.24
CA LYS A 214 -16.75 -3.91 -5.25
C LYS A 214 -17.59 -2.74 -4.71
N ASP A 215 -18.10 -2.84 -3.50
CA ASP A 215 -18.90 -1.79 -2.87
C ASP A 215 -18.07 -0.51 -2.70
N LEU A 216 -16.82 -0.66 -2.26
CA LEU A 216 -15.89 0.46 -2.11
C LEU A 216 -15.61 1.13 -3.45
N VAL A 217 -15.29 0.38 -4.50
CA VAL A 217 -14.95 0.92 -5.82
C VAL A 217 -16.18 1.53 -6.51
N ASN A 218 -17.36 0.89 -6.42
CA ASN A 218 -18.58 1.36 -7.06
C ASN A 218 -19.03 2.74 -6.59
N ARG A 219 -18.65 3.14 -5.37
CA ARG A 219 -18.90 4.48 -4.86
C ARG A 219 -18.24 5.57 -5.73
N TYR A 220 -17.07 5.24 -6.30
CA TYR A 220 -16.26 6.20 -7.05
C TYR A 220 -16.42 6.08 -8.57
N THR A 221 -16.75 4.91 -9.10
CA THR A 221 -16.91 4.70 -10.54
C THR A 221 -18.17 5.29 -11.13
N ASN A 222 -19.22 5.49 -10.31
CA ASN A 222 -20.54 5.96 -10.75
C ASN A 222 -20.75 7.48 -10.56
N SER A 223 -19.75 8.23 -10.13
CA SER A 223 -19.89 9.66 -9.86
C SER A 223 -19.36 10.49 -11.04
N GLU A 224 -20.26 11.07 -11.84
CA GLU A 224 -19.91 12.06 -12.88
C GLU A 224 -19.17 13.29 -12.31
N ALA A 225 -19.35 13.57 -11.01
CA ALA A 225 -18.68 14.63 -10.28
C ALA A 225 -17.16 14.38 -10.15
N LEU A 226 -16.71 13.13 -10.10
CA LEU A 226 -15.28 12.80 -10.00
C LEU A 226 -14.52 13.19 -11.26
N ASN A 227 -15.10 12.99 -12.44
CA ASN A 227 -14.46 13.32 -13.71
C ASN A 227 -14.19 14.83 -13.89
N SER A 228 -14.97 15.69 -13.23
CA SER A 228 -14.76 17.13 -13.27
C SER A 228 -13.70 17.60 -12.25
N GLN A 229 -13.47 16.86 -11.18
CA GLN A 229 -12.46 17.21 -10.15
C GLN A 229 -11.07 16.68 -10.50
N LEU A 230 -10.96 15.56 -11.23
CA LEU A 230 -9.66 14.99 -11.66
C LEU A 230 -8.87 15.93 -12.58
N SER A 231 -9.56 16.81 -13.33
CA SER A 231 -8.90 17.80 -14.19
C SER A 231 -8.26 18.98 -13.45
N THR A 232 -8.54 19.13 -12.15
CA THR A 232 -8.05 20.22 -11.30
C THR A 232 -7.09 19.77 -10.20
N LEU A 233 -6.78 18.47 -10.11
CA LEU A 233 -5.83 17.98 -9.11
C LEU A 233 -4.42 18.49 -9.41
N ASN A 234 -4.04 19.50 -8.65
CA ASN A 234 -2.68 20.02 -8.60
C ASN A 234 -1.77 18.89 -8.04
N PRO A 235 -0.67 18.49 -8.72
CA PRO A 235 0.25 17.47 -8.24
C PRO A 235 0.95 17.81 -6.90
N GLN A 236 0.70 18.98 -6.36
CA GLN A 236 1.13 19.39 -5.02
C GLN A 236 0.06 19.08 -3.95
N LEU A 237 -0.31 17.81 -3.82
CA LEU A 237 -1.08 17.35 -2.66
C LEU A 237 -0.19 17.34 -1.41
N THR A 238 0.20 18.52 -0.95
CA THR A 238 0.79 18.67 0.38
C THR A 238 -0.32 18.54 1.41
N ILE A 239 -0.25 17.51 2.23
CA ILE A 239 -1.11 17.38 3.40
C ILE A 239 -0.80 18.59 4.31
N PRO A 240 -1.80 19.38 4.75
CA PRO A 240 -1.56 20.57 5.55
C PRO A 240 -1.16 20.26 7.01
N TYR A 241 -0.85 19.03 7.31
CA TYR A 241 -0.43 18.54 8.64
C TYR A 241 0.58 17.41 8.50
N ASP A 242 1.42 17.25 9.52
CA ASP A 242 2.33 16.10 9.65
C ASP A 242 1.59 14.94 10.35
N PRO A 243 1.30 13.82 9.67
CA PRO A 243 0.60 12.68 10.27
C PRO A 243 1.44 11.92 11.31
N PHE A 244 2.75 12.16 11.37
CA PHE A 244 3.65 11.56 12.36
C PHE A 244 3.89 12.45 13.57
N ASN A 245 3.54 13.74 13.46
CA ASN A 245 3.71 14.70 14.53
C ASN A 245 2.37 15.39 14.80
N TYR A 246 1.52 14.76 15.59
CA TYR A 246 0.21 15.29 15.92
C TYR A 246 0.30 16.66 16.57
N GLN A 247 -0.23 17.66 15.88
CA GLN A 247 -0.44 18.99 16.42
C GLN A 247 -1.94 19.30 16.42
N ARG A 248 -2.52 19.45 17.61
CA ARG A 248 -3.91 19.82 17.70
C ARG A 248 -4.15 21.22 17.14
N ARG A 249 -5.05 21.32 16.20
CA ARG A 249 -5.47 22.61 15.64
C ARG A 249 -6.07 23.51 16.74
N LYS A 250 -5.70 24.79 16.75
CA LYS A 250 -6.32 25.76 17.62
C LYS A 250 -7.77 25.99 17.20
N THR A 251 -8.68 25.92 18.15
CA THR A 251 -10.12 26.17 17.96
C THR A 251 -10.61 27.18 18.98
N ILE A 252 -11.74 27.81 18.69
CA ILE A 252 -12.43 28.67 19.63
C ILE A 252 -13.09 27.83 20.70
N GLU A 253 -13.10 28.31 21.93
CA GLU A 253 -13.80 27.67 23.06
C GLU A 253 -15.31 27.92 22.97
N VAL A 254 -16.08 26.87 23.06
CA VAL A 254 -17.55 26.90 23.15
C VAL A 254 -17.95 26.00 24.32
N SER A 255 -18.29 26.59 25.42
CA SER A 255 -18.54 25.89 26.70
C SER A 255 -17.35 25.00 27.09
N ASN A 256 -17.52 23.68 27.17
CA ASN A 256 -16.49 22.69 27.48
C ASN A 256 -15.88 22.03 26.22
N ILE A 257 -16.07 22.61 25.05
CA ILE A 257 -15.61 22.09 23.75
C ILE A 257 -14.60 23.05 23.12
N GLY A 258 -13.56 22.51 22.51
CA GLY A 258 -12.56 23.29 21.79
C GLY A 258 -11.45 23.85 22.68
N ALA A 259 -10.69 24.81 22.21
CA ALA A 259 -9.51 25.41 22.87
C ALA A 259 -8.58 24.34 23.49
N LYS A 260 -8.40 24.36 24.80
CA LYS A 260 -7.55 23.45 25.56
C LYS A 260 -8.31 22.23 26.12
N HIS A 261 -9.62 22.21 25.98
CA HIS A 261 -10.41 21.07 26.50
C HIS A 261 -10.06 19.77 25.75
N VAL A 262 -10.07 18.68 26.47
CA VAL A 262 -9.99 17.33 25.87
C VAL A 262 -11.22 17.08 24.98
N PRO A 263 -11.14 16.19 23.99
CA PRO A 263 -12.32 15.83 23.19
C PRO A 263 -13.45 15.34 24.09
N VAL A 264 -14.65 15.87 23.89
CA VAL A 264 -15.84 15.50 24.66
C VAL A 264 -16.50 14.31 23.99
N VAL A 265 -16.83 13.30 24.77
CA VAL A 265 -17.64 12.16 24.31
C VAL A 265 -19.11 12.54 24.43
N VAL A 266 -19.85 12.42 23.35
CA VAL A 266 -21.28 12.68 23.29
C VAL A 266 -22.00 11.36 23.02
N ALA A 267 -22.88 10.95 23.93
CA ALA A 267 -23.75 9.80 23.73
C ALA A 267 -25.10 10.26 23.16
N ASP A 268 -25.55 9.60 22.09
CA ASP A 268 -26.89 9.81 21.55
C ASP A 268 -27.90 8.92 22.30
N LEU A 269 -28.62 9.53 23.20
CA LEU A 269 -29.66 8.89 23.99
C LEU A 269 -31.07 9.09 23.41
N SER A 270 -31.20 9.64 22.21
CA SER A 270 -32.50 9.97 21.57
C SER A 270 -33.45 8.79 21.39
N LYS A 271 -32.91 7.56 21.38
CA LYS A 271 -33.68 6.32 21.25
C LYS A 271 -34.06 5.68 22.60
N ILE A 272 -33.65 6.27 23.69
CA ILE A 272 -33.92 5.75 25.05
C ILE A 272 -35.15 6.49 25.61
N GLU A 273 -36.26 5.79 25.80
CA GLU A 273 -37.52 6.37 26.34
C GLU A 273 -37.39 6.86 27.79
N LYS A 274 -36.51 6.26 28.58
CA LYS A 274 -36.28 6.60 30.00
C LYS A 274 -34.80 6.46 30.35
N ILE A 275 -34.11 7.58 30.49
CA ILE A 275 -32.70 7.65 30.91
C ILE A 275 -32.62 7.34 32.42
N LYS A 276 -31.81 6.38 32.81
CA LYS A 276 -31.51 6.04 34.19
C LYS A 276 -30.11 6.56 34.53
N PRO A 277 -29.80 6.82 35.87
CA PRO A 277 -28.47 7.26 36.26
C PRO A 277 -27.34 6.31 35.78
N ALA A 278 -27.59 5.00 35.74
CA ALA A 278 -26.64 4.00 35.23
C ALA A 278 -26.34 4.12 33.74
N ASP A 279 -27.20 4.76 32.93
CA ASP A 279 -26.99 5.00 31.51
C ASP A 279 -26.03 6.19 31.27
N LEU A 280 -25.69 6.94 32.33
CA LEU A 280 -24.85 8.13 32.33
C LEU A 280 -23.48 7.89 32.99
N GLU A 281 -23.24 6.71 33.58
CA GLU A 281 -21.95 6.33 34.12
C GLU A 281 -21.05 5.83 32.99
N PRO A 282 -19.72 6.24 32.99
CA PRO A 282 -18.78 5.86 31.94
C PRO A 282 -18.41 4.38 31.97
#